data_cc790f98473873006ce2aa875bc0cbf5
#
_entry.id   cc790f98473873006ce2aa875bc0cbf5
#
_cell.length_a   1.000
_cell.length_b   1.000
_cell.length_c   1.000
_cell.angle_alpha   90.00
_cell.angle_beta   90.00
_cell.angle_gamma   90.00
#
_symmetry.space_group_name_H-M   'P 1'
#
loop_
_entity.id
_entity.type
_entity.pdbx_description
1 polymer ?
#
loop_
_entity_poly.entity_id
_entity_poly.type
_entity_poly.pdbx_seq_one_letter_code
_entity_poly.pdbx_strand_id
1 'polypeptide(L)'
;MMRGPGPKGPMGGPGRPGAKDPKKTLGRILSEVMKHYKYHYLLVLVCIVVATLASVRGTLFTQSLIDDYILPLSAQENPDYGPLGRAMLGEALFYALGAFASWLQNYTMIFVTQGTLKNLRLKLYEKMQSLPVKYFDTHAHGDIMSTYTNDIDTMRQMVSQSLTQLITSVVTIVSVLISMIMLSVPLTLITLMMVALMLRISMGRMAKSGGLFMKQQQALGKMNGYIEEMMDGQKVVKVFCPEDKTLEEFK
;
A
#
# COMPACT_ATOMS: atom_id res chain seq x y z
N MET A 1 26.29 -3.96 52.76
CA MET A 1 25.58 -4.71 51.72
C MET A 1 25.45 -3.82 50.50
N MET A 2 26.34 -3.99 49.53
CA MET A 2 26.38 -3.22 48.29
C MET A 2 25.32 -3.78 47.31
N ARG A 3 24.32 -2.98 46.92
CA ARG A 3 23.41 -3.29 45.84
C ARG A 3 24.16 -3.17 44.51
N GLY A 4 24.43 -4.29 43.87
CA GLY A 4 24.89 -4.30 42.47
C GLY A 4 23.81 -3.72 41.54
N PRO A 5 24.17 -3.07 40.43
CA PRO A 5 23.21 -2.60 39.44
C PRO A 5 22.53 -3.84 38.80
N GLY A 6 21.18 -3.87 38.90
CA GLY A 6 20.37 -4.90 38.25
C GLY A 6 20.55 -4.88 36.73
N PRO A 7 20.33 -6.00 36.04
CA PRO A 7 20.44 -6.07 34.61
C PRO A 7 19.46 -5.05 33.97
N LYS A 8 19.99 -4.14 33.15
CA LYS A 8 19.18 -3.30 32.29
C LYS A 8 18.40 -4.21 31.35
N GLY A 9 17.07 -4.26 31.54
CA GLY A 9 16.17 -4.93 30.60
C GLY A 9 16.43 -4.44 29.16
N PRO A 10 16.05 -5.19 28.15
CA PRO A 10 16.26 -4.80 26.76
C PRO A 10 15.55 -3.47 26.52
N MET A 11 16.33 -2.37 26.54
CA MET A 11 15.88 -1.07 26.04
C MET A 11 15.36 -1.33 24.64
N GLY A 12 14.10 -1.00 24.41
CA GLY A 12 13.56 -0.90 23.05
C GLY A 12 14.60 -0.22 22.19
N GLY A 13 15.13 -0.93 21.20
CA GLY A 13 16.23 -0.46 20.39
C GLY A 13 15.92 0.95 19.90
N PRO A 14 16.91 1.86 19.79
CA PRO A 14 16.69 3.20 19.28
C PRO A 14 15.94 3.06 17.97
N GLY A 15 14.70 3.59 17.91
CA GLY A 15 13.86 3.52 16.74
C GLY A 15 14.72 3.87 15.54
N ARG A 16 14.82 2.96 14.55
CA ARG A 16 15.65 3.16 13.35
C ARG A 16 15.46 4.60 12.92
N PRO A 17 16.52 5.39 12.74
CA PRO A 17 16.39 6.78 12.34
C PRO A 17 15.60 6.78 11.04
N GLY A 18 14.36 7.28 11.10
CA GLY A 18 13.52 7.42 9.91
C GLY A 18 14.32 8.13 8.82
N ALA A 19 14.18 7.72 7.58
CA ALA A 19 14.94 8.27 6.47
C ALA A 19 14.92 9.80 6.57
N LYS A 20 16.09 10.43 6.69
CA LYS A 20 16.25 11.88 6.88
C LYS A 20 15.48 12.70 5.84
N ASP A 21 15.29 12.13 4.63
CA ASP A 21 14.52 12.71 3.52
C ASP A 21 13.78 11.60 2.75
N PRO A 22 12.52 11.27 3.12
CA PRO A 22 11.79 10.19 2.48
C PRO A 22 11.58 10.43 0.97
N LYS A 23 11.40 11.68 0.54
CA LYS A 23 11.26 12.04 -0.88
C LYS A 23 12.55 11.79 -1.68
N LYS A 24 13.71 12.10 -1.13
CA LYS A 24 15.01 11.83 -1.78
C LYS A 24 15.31 10.34 -1.85
N THR A 25 14.97 9.60 -0.81
CA THR A 25 15.17 8.14 -0.77
C THR A 25 14.27 7.44 -1.78
N LEU A 26 12.99 7.81 -1.84
CA LEU A 26 12.04 7.34 -2.85
C LEU A 26 12.51 7.67 -4.28
N GLY A 27 12.95 8.91 -4.52
CA GLY A 27 13.47 9.34 -5.81
C GLY A 27 14.72 8.56 -6.26
N ARG A 28 15.63 8.24 -5.33
CA ARG A 28 16.83 7.42 -5.61
C ARG A 28 16.45 5.98 -5.99
N ILE A 29 15.56 5.36 -5.23
CA ILE A 29 15.09 4.00 -5.51
C ILE A 29 14.39 3.96 -6.86
N LEU A 30 13.47 4.90 -7.10
CA LEU A 30 12.74 5.03 -8.36
C LEU A 30 13.70 5.20 -9.55
N SER A 31 14.68 6.08 -9.41
CA SER A 31 15.69 6.35 -10.44
C SER A 31 16.52 5.10 -10.75
N GLU A 32 16.95 4.36 -9.73
CA GLU A 32 17.74 3.14 -9.89
C GLU A 32 16.94 2.03 -10.60
N VAL A 33 15.69 1.85 -10.20
CA VAL A 33 14.78 0.85 -10.79
C VAL A 33 14.41 1.23 -12.22
N MET A 34 14.06 2.49 -12.46
CA MET A 34 13.70 2.98 -13.81
C MET A 34 14.89 2.94 -14.77
N LYS A 35 16.12 3.12 -14.31
CA LYS A 35 17.31 3.13 -15.17
C LYS A 35 17.57 1.78 -15.82
N HIS A 36 17.28 0.68 -15.10
CA HIS A 36 17.52 -0.69 -15.58
C HIS A 36 16.35 -1.26 -16.41
N TYR A 37 15.11 -0.86 -16.09
CA TYR A 37 13.89 -1.46 -16.65
C TYR A 37 12.98 -0.45 -17.36
N LYS A 38 13.52 0.63 -17.93
CA LYS A 38 12.76 1.73 -18.54
C LYS A 38 11.73 1.28 -19.59
N TYR A 39 12.06 0.30 -20.42
CA TYR A 39 11.13 -0.22 -21.44
C TYR A 39 9.99 -1.03 -20.82
N HIS A 40 10.25 -1.78 -19.76
CA HIS A 40 9.23 -2.53 -19.05
C HIS A 40 8.25 -1.57 -18.32
N TYR A 41 8.77 -0.49 -17.72
CA TYR A 41 7.92 0.54 -17.12
C TYR A 41 7.08 1.28 -18.13
N LEU A 42 7.61 1.56 -19.34
CA LEU A 42 6.85 2.14 -20.41
C LEU A 42 5.71 1.20 -20.85
N LEU A 43 6.00 -0.09 -21.01
CA LEU A 43 4.99 -1.10 -21.30
C LEU A 43 3.91 -1.16 -20.23
N VAL A 44 4.30 -1.19 -18.95
CA VAL A 44 3.37 -1.17 -17.81
C VAL A 44 2.48 0.08 -17.85
N LEU A 45 3.06 1.26 -18.13
CA LEU A 45 2.30 2.49 -18.23
C LEU A 45 1.26 2.42 -19.38
N VAL A 46 1.65 1.93 -20.55
CA VAL A 46 0.73 1.75 -21.69
C VAL A 46 -0.38 0.77 -21.30
N CYS A 47 -0.05 -0.36 -20.67
CA CYS A 47 -1.05 -1.33 -20.23
C CYS A 47 -2.02 -0.73 -19.20
N ILE A 48 -1.53 0.09 -18.25
CA ILE A 48 -2.38 0.81 -17.29
C ILE A 48 -3.35 1.74 -18.02
N VAL A 49 -2.86 2.53 -18.98
CA VAL A 49 -3.71 3.44 -19.76
C VAL A 49 -4.78 2.67 -20.52
N VAL A 50 -4.42 1.59 -21.23
CA VAL A 50 -5.36 0.75 -21.97
C VAL A 50 -6.42 0.14 -21.06
N ALA A 51 -5.99 -0.46 -19.93
CA ALA A 51 -6.90 -1.08 -18.97
C ALA A 51 -7.86 -0.04 -18.34
N THR A 52 -7.34 1.15 -18.01
CA THR A 52 -8.15 2.23 -17.43
C THR A 52 -9.15 2.78 -18.45
N LEU A 53 -8.73 3.01 -19.70
CA LEU A 53 -9.63 3.47 -20.77
C LEU A 53 -10.72 2.44 -21.06
N ALA A 54 -10.40 1.15 -21.09
CA ALA A 54 -11.38 0.10 -21.24
C ALA A 54 -12.41 0.10 -20.09
N SER A 55 -11.97 0.29 -18.85
CA SER A 55 -12.85 0.38 -17.68
C SER A 55 -13.75 1.62 -17.71
N VAL A 56 -13.20 2.79 -18.06
CA VAL A 56 -13.96 4.04 -18.16
C VAL A 56 -14.98 3.95 -19.30
N ARG A 57 -14.59 3.38 -20.45
CA ARG A 57 -15.50 3.16 -21.56
C ARG A 57 -16.67 2.26 -21.17
N GLY A 58 -16.43 1.18 -20.43
CA GLY A 58 -17.48 0.30 -19.95
C GLY A 58 -18.50 1.00 -19.03
N THR A 59 -18.01 1.94 -18.22
CA THR A 59 -18.89 2.79 -17.41
C THR A 59 -19.77 3.71 -18.29
N LEU A 60 -19.18 4.32 -19.33
CA LEU A 60 -19.90 5.17 -20.28
C LEU A 60 -20.89 4.35 -21.15
N PHE A 61 -20.51 3.13 -21.51
CA PHE A 61 -21.38 2.22 -22.26
C PHE A 61 -22.65 1.89 -21.52
N THR A 62 -22.63 1.85 -20.18
CA THR A 62 -23.83 1.64 -19.38
C THR A 62 -24.91 2.70 -19.64
N GLN A 63 -24.51 3.96 -19.85
CA GLN A 63 -25.43 5.01 -20.24
C GLN A 63 -25.99 4.76 -21.65
N SER A 64 -25.15 4.54 -22.66
CA SER A 64 -25.60 4.24 -24.01
C SER A 64 -26.46 2.97 -24.08
N LEU A 65 -26.16 1.98 -23.26
CA LEU A 65 -26.93 0.75 -23.17
C LEU A 65 -28.38 1.03 -22.73
N ILE A 66 -28.56 1.93 -21.76
CA ILE A 66 -29.89 2.29 -21.27
C ILE A 66 -30.63 3.20 -22.27
N ASP A 67 -29.96 4.27 -22.71
CA ASP A 67 -30.57 5.33 -23.50
C ASP A 67 -30.84 4.91 -24.95
N ASP A 68 -29.86 4.22 -25.60
CA ASP A 68 -29.90 3.92 -27.04
C ASP A 68 -30.48 2.54 -27.33
N TYR A 69 -30.44 1.60 -26.38
CA TYR A 69 -30.89 0.22 -26.61
C TYR A 69 -32.08 -0.19 -25.74
N ILE A 70 -32.02 -0.05 -24.42
CA ILE A 70 -33.06 -0.58 -23.51
C ILE A 70 -34.34 0.24 -23.64
N LEU A 71 -34.24 1.58 -23.56
CA LEU A 71 -35.42 2.46 -23.65
C LEU A 71 -36.17 2.33 -24.98
N PRO A 72 -35.51 2.36 -26.16
CA PRO A 72 -36.20 2.18 -27.44
C PRO A 72 -36.81 0.78 -27.60
N LEU A 73 -36.10 -0.27 -27.12
CA LEU A 73 -36.58 -1.66 -27.21
C LEU A 73 -37.83 -1.87 -26.33
N SER A 74 -37.92 -1.23 -25.17
CA SER A 74 -39.08 -1.34 -24.27
C SER A 74 -40.32 -0.66 -24.82
N ALA A 75 -40.19 0.26 -25.78
CA ALA A 75 -41.32 0.98 -26.39
C ALA A 75 -41.86 0.29 -27.65
N GLN A 76 -41.21 -0.80 -28.13
CA GLN A 76 -41.60 -1.51 -29.36
C GLN A 76 -42.40 -2.78 -29.05
N GLU A 77 -43.49 -3.03 -29.80
CA GLU A 77 -44.29 -4.28 -29.66
C GLU A 77 -43.52 -5.53 -30.17
N ASN A 78 -42.57 -5.39 -31.09
CA ASN A 78 -41.70 -6.45 -31.60
C ASN A 78 -40.27 -6.00 -31.58
N PRO A 79 -39.51 -6.15 -30.45
CA PRO A 79 -38.15 -5.66 -30.32
C PRO A 79 -37.15 -6.51 -31.08
N ASP A 80 -36.30 -5.86 -31.91
CA ASP A 80 -35.15 -6.49 -32.55
C ASP A 80 -33.91 -6.40 -31.62
N TYR A 81 -33.49 -7.55 -31.09
CA TYR A 81 -32.33 -7.66 -30.19
C TYR A 81 -30.97 -7.73 -30.93
N GLY A 82 -30.96 -7.75 -32.26
CA GLY A 82 -29.75 -7.86 -33.06
C GLY A 82 -28.74 -6.74 -32.82
N PRO A 83 -29.17 -5.45 -32.83
CA PRO A 83 -28.28 -4.31 -32.55
C PRO A 83 -27.69 -4.36 -31.14
N LEU A 84 -28.50 -4.71 -30.13
CA LEU A 84 -28.09 -4.86 -28.74
C LEU A 84 -26.98 -5.95 -28.61
N GLY A 85 -27.19 -7.11 -29.22
CA GLY A 85 -26.21 -8.20 -29.18
C GLY A 85 -24.85 -7.79 -29.80
N ARG A 86 -24.86 -7.04 -30.90
CA ARG A 86 -23.62 -6.50 -31.52
C ARG A 86 -22.91 -5.49 -30.63
N ALA A 87 -23.65 -4.60 -30.00
CA ALA A 87 -23.09 -3.61 -29.08
C ALA A 87 -22.45 -4.29 -27.87
N MET A 88 -23.14 -5.27 -27.26
CA MET A 88 -22.61 -6.06 -26.13
C MET A 88 -21.37 -6.87 -26.53
N LEU A 89 -21.32 -7.46 -27.71
CA LEU A 89 -20.13 -8.15 -28.24
C LEU A 89 -18.96 -7.17 -28.42
N GLY A 90 -19.21 -6.00 -28.95
CA GLY A 90 -18.20 -4.95 -29.07
C GLY A 90 -17.61 -4.57 -27.72
N GLU A 91 -18.45 -4.36 -26.70
CA GLU A 91 -18.01 -4.01 -25.37
C GLU A 91 -17.26 -5.16 -24.69
N ALA A 92 -17.72 -6.40 -24.87
CA ALA A 92 -17.03 -7.59 -24.37
C ALA A 92 -15.59 -7.70 -24.90
N LEU A 93 -15.35 -7.34 -26.17
CA LEU A 93 -14.02 -7.29 -26.76
C LEU A 93 -13.14 -6.20 -26.12
N PHE A 94 -13.70 -5.03 -25.79
CA PHE A 94 -12.96 -3.98 -25.07
C PHE A 94 -12.61 -4.42 -23.64
N TYR A 95 -13.53 -5.07 -22.93
CA TYR A 95 -13.23 -5.64 -21.62
C TYR A 95 -12.17 -6.73 -21.69
N ALA A 96 -12.23 -7.60 -22.69
CA ALA A 96 -11.21 -8.63 -22.92
C ALA A 96 -9.83 -8.00 -23.17
N LEU A 97 -9.77 -6.92 -23.97
CA LEU A 97 -8.53 -6.16 -24.19
C LEU A 97 -8.01 -5.54 -22.88
N GLY A 98 -8.88 -4.93 -22.08
CA GLY A 98 -8.54 -4.37 -20.76
C GLY A 98 -8.04 -5.43 -19.79
N ALA A 99 -8.69 -6.60 -19.75
CA ALA A 99 -8.27 -7.74 -18.93
C ALA A 99 -6.90 -8.27 -19.36
N PHE A 100 -6.68 -8.40 -20.67
CA PHE A 100 -5.37 -8.79 -21.21
C PHE A 100 -4.28 -7.79 -20.88
N ALA A 101 -4.56 -6.49 -21.02
CA ALA A 101 -3.63 -5.43 -20.63
C ALA A 101 -3.29 -5.49 -19.13
N SER A 102 -4.28 -5.71 -18.26
CA SER A 102 -4.08 -5.88 -16.82
C SER A 102 -3.25 -7.10 -16.48
N TRP A 103 -3.49 -8.21 -17.18
CA TRP A 103 -2.69 -9.43 -17.01
C TRP A 103 -1.24 -9.20 -17.44
N LEU A 104 -1.01 -8.58 -18.60
CA LEU A 104 0.32 -8.27 -19.13
C LEU A 104 1.08 -7.30 -18.23
N GLN A 105 0.40 -6.31 -17.69
CA GLN A 105 0.93 -5.37 -16.69
C GLN A 105 1.46 -6.11 -15.44
N ASN A 106 0.63 -6.96 -14.84
CA ASN A 106 1.01 -7.72 -13.64
C ASN A 106 2.16 -8.67 -13.92
N TYR A 107 2.12 -9.37 -15.05
CA TYR A 107 3.17 -10.29 -15.48
C TYR A 107 4.51 -9.55 -15.66
N THR A 108 4.52 -8.43 -16.38
CA THR A 108 5.71 -7.59 -16.58
C THR A 108 6.24 -7.07 -15.25
N MET A 109 5.34 -6.69 -14.32
CA MET A 109 5.72 -6.14 -13.03
C MET A 109 6.39 -7.19 -12.12
N ILE A 110 6.04 -8.48 -12.26
CA ILE A 110 6.73 -9.58 -11.57
C ILE A 110 8.21 -9.62 -11.99
N PHE A 111 8.51 -9.57 -13.29
CA PHE A 111 9.89 -9.56 -13.79
C PHE A 111 10.69 -8.36 -13.28
N VAL A 112 10.12 -7.16 -13.37
CA VAL A 112 10.76 -5.94 -12.89
C VAL A 112 11.04 -6.02 -11.39
N THR A 113 10.07 -6.51 -10.61
CA THR A 113 10.19 -6.63 -9.16
C THR A 113 11.27 -7.65 -8.79
N GLN A 114 11.22 -8.84 -9.35
CA GLN A 114 12.19 -9.91 -9.04
C GLN A 114 13.62 -9.53 -9.45
N GLY A 115 13.78 -8.91 -10.63
CA GLY A 115 15.07 -8.42 -11.08
C GLY A 115 15.63 -7.31 -10.18
N THR A 116 14.78 -6.38 -9.74
CA THR A 116 15.16 -5.32 -8.80
C THR A 116 15.59 -5.90 -7.45
N LEU A 117 14.83 -6.85 -6.90
CA LEU A 117 15.15 -7.50 -5.63
C LEU A 117 16.45 -8.31 -5.70
N LYS A 118 16.67 -9.02 -6.80
CA LYS A 118 17.96 -9.71 -7.02
C LYS A 118 19.13 -8.74 -6.95
N ASN A 119 19.06 -7.62 -7.68
CA ASN A 119 20.11 -6.62 -7.68
C ASN A 119 20.29 -5.97 -6.29
N LEU A 120 19.21 -5.73 -5.57
CA LEU A 120 19.25 -5.17 -4.22
C LEU A 120 19.93 -6.15 -3.24
N ARG A 121 19.57 -7.43 -3.29
CA ARG A 121 20.19 -8.47 -2.46
C ARG A 121 21.67 -8.61 -2.73
N LEU A 122 22.09 -8.57 -4.00
CA LEU A 122 23.50 -8.62 -4.37
C LEU A 122 24.26 -7.40 -3.81
N LYS A 123 23.74 -6.19 -4.00
CA LYS A 123 24.34 -4.97 -3.45
C LYS A 123 24.43 -4.98 -1.92
N LEU A 124 23.41 -5.50 -1.24
CA LEU A 124 23.43 -5.67 0.21
C LEU A 124 24.48 -6.68 0.65
N TYR A 125 24.59 -7.81 -0.06
CA TYR A 125 25.59 -8.84 0.23
C TYR A 125 27.02 -8.31 0.03
N GLU A 126 27.32 -7.67 -1.10
CA GLU A 126 28.59 -7.02 -1.36
C GLU A 126 28.93 -5.99 -0.28
N LYS A 127 27.94 -5.18 0.12
CA LYS A 127 28.13 -4.21 1.19
C LYS A 127 28.43 -4.87 2.52
N MET A 128 27.72 -5.95 2.86
CA MET A 128 27.94 -6.70 4.10
C MET A 128 29.36 -7.29 4.15
N GLN A 129 29.84 -7.85 3.03
CA GLN A 129 31.23 -8.37 2.95
C GLN A 129 32.29 -7.28 3.08
N SER A 130 31.99 -6.04 2.69
CA SER A 130 32.92 -4.91 2.82
C SER A 130 32.95 -4.28 4.22
N LEU A 131 32.07 -4.71 5.15
CA LEU A 131 32.05 -4.19 6.51
C LEU A 131 33.13 -4.80 7.39
N PRO A 132 33.74 -4.03 8.29
CA PRO A 132 34.73 -4.55 9.23
C PRO A 132 34.08 -5.50 10.24
N VAL A 133 34.83 -6.48 10.75
CA VAL A 133 34.36 -7.46 11.74
C VAL A 133 33.75 -6.78 12.97
N LYS A 134 34.32 -5.66 13.41
CA LYS A 134 33.79 -4.84 14.50
C LYS A 134 32.31 -4.45 14.34
N TYR A 135 31.82 -4.33 13.10
CA TYR A 135 30.39 -4.03 12.85
C TYR A 135 29.51 -5.19 13.30
N PHE A 136 29.93 -6.43 13.05
CA PHE A 136 29.19 -7.63 13.42
C PHE A 136 29.22 -7.89 14.92
N ASP A 137 30.31 -7.50 15.60
CA ASP A 137 30.44 -7.60 17.04
C ASP A 137 29.57 -6.57 17.79
N THR A 138 29.26 -5.44 17.15
CA THR A 138 28.51 -4.33 17.78
C THR A 138 27.02 -4.31 17.41
N HIS A 139 26.59 -5.09 16.43
CA HIS A 139 25.21 -5.15 15.99
C HIS A 139 24.64 -6.55 16.18
N ALA A 140 23.39 -6.64 16.66
CA ALA A 140 22.72 -7.91 16.83
C ALA A 140 22.53 -8.61 15.48
N HIS A 141 22.85 -9.89 15.40
CA HIS A 141 22.68 -10.70 14.18
C HIS A 141 21.23 -10.68 13.67
N GLY A 142 20.25 -10.61 14.60
CA GLY A 142 18.84 -10.49 14.29
C GLY A 142 18.50 -9.20 13.53
N ASP A 143 19.14 -8.07 13.84
CA ASP A 143 18.90 -6.79 13.14
C ASP A 143 19.44 -6.82 11.71
N ILE A 144 20.61 -7.44 11.53
CA ILE A 144 21.21 -7.63 10.21
C ILE A 144 20.30 -8.54 9.38
N MET A 145 19.83 -9.65 9.95
CA MET A 145 18.93 -10.59 9.26
C MET A 145 17.57 -9.97 8.94
N SER A 146 17.04 -9.14 9.85
CA SER A 146 15.81 -8.38 9.63
C SER A 146 15.91 -7.46 8.41
N THR A 147 17.08 -6.86 8.16
CA THR A 147 17.31 -6.04 6.95
C THR A 147 17.26 -6.89 5.68
N TYR A 148 17.79 -8.11 5.72
CA TYR A 148 17.76 -9.04 4.59
C TYR A 148 16.38 -9.64 4.29
N THR A 149 15.53 -9.77 5.30
CA THR A 149 14.19 -10.36 5.18
C THR A 149 13.13 -9.27 5.09
N ASN A 150 12.88 -8.55 6.16
CA ASN A 150 11.74 -7.64 6.30
C ASN A 150 11.89 -6.36 5.45
N ASP A 151 13.10 -5.76 5.42
CA ASP A 151 13.29 -4.53 4.65
C ASP A 151 13.24 -4.82 3.14
N ILE A 152 13.78 -5.96 2.69
CA ILE A 152 13.68 -6.39 1.29
C ILE A 152 12.23 -6.70 0.90
N ASP A 153 11.44 -7.35 1.78
CA ASP A 153 10.03 -7.59 1.51
C ASP A 153 9.21 -6.30 1.46
N THR A 154 9.52 -5.34 2.32
CA THR A 154 8.94 -3.99 2.25
C THR A 154 9.25 -3.31 0.93
N MET A 155 10.51 -3.43 0.44
CA MET A 155 10.92 -2.91 -0.87
C MET A 155 10.19 -3.64 -2.00
N ARG A 156 10.00 -4.96 -1.90
CA ARG A 156 9.19 -5.73 -2.85
C ARG A 156 7.78 -5.17 -2.96
N GLN A 157 7.11 -4.98 -1.84
CA GLN A 157 5.75 -4.44 -1.79
C GLN A 157 5.69 -3.02 -2.35
N MET A 158 6.68 -2.19 -2.05
CA MET A 158 6.75 -0.83 -2.56
C MET A 158 6.89 -0.80 -4.09
N VAL A 159 7.81 -1.59 -4.65
CA VAL A 159 8.06 -1.63 -6.10
C VAL A 159 6.90 -2.28 -6.85
N SER A 160 6.39 -3.43 -6.38
CA SER A 160 5.36 -4.18 -7.12
C SER A 160 3.96 -3.59 -6.99
N GLN A 161 3.60 -3.07 -5.83
CA GLN A 161 2.23 -2.63 -5.55
C GLN A 161 2.10 -1.11 -5.46
N SER A 162 2.88 -0.46 -4.59
CA SER A 162 2.68 0.96 -4.30
C SER A 162 2.93 1.86 -5.52
N LEU A 163 3.98 1.59 -6.28
CA LEU A 163 4.28 2.36 -7.50
C LEU A 163 3.22 2.15 -8.58
N THR A 164 2.88 0.89 -8.84
CA THR A 164 1.85 0.54 -9.81
C THR A 164 0.51 1.17 -9.44
N GLN A 165 0.12 1.08 -8.17
CA GLN A 165 -1.12 1.67 -7.66
C GLN A 165 -1.14 3.20 -7.79
N LEU A 166 -0.03 3.88 -7.50
CA LEU A 166 0.07 5.33 -7.67
C LEU A 166 -0.16 5.74 -9.13
N ILE A 167 0.51 5.07 -10.07
CA ILE A 167 0.36 5.35 -11.50
C ILE A 167 -1.07 5.10 -11.95
N THR A 168 -1.63 3.94 -11.58
CA THR A 168 -3.02 3.58 -11.92
C THR A 168 -4.00 4.60 -11.35
N SER A 169 -3.84 5.02 -10.09
CA SER A 169 -4.72 6.01 -9.46
C SER A 169 -4.68 7.36 -10.18
N VAL A 170 -3.48 7.84 -10.55
CA VAL A 170 -3.35 9.11 -11.29
C VAL A 170 -4.03 9.01 -12.66
N VAL A 171 -3.77 7.94 -13.41
CA VAL A 171 -4.38 7.72 -14.73
C VAL A 171 -5.90 7.62 -14.61
N THR A 172 -6.40 6.87 -13.62
CA THR A 172 -7.84 6.72 -13.38
C THR A 172 -8.50 8.06 -13.03
N ILE A 173 -7.92 8.81 -12.09
CA ILE A 173 -8.47 10.11 -11.68
C ILE A 173 -8.55 11.07 -12.90
N VAL A 174 -7.47 11.15 -13.67
CA VAL A 174 -7.44 12.02 -14.86
C VAL A 174 -8.47 11.56 -15.90
N SER A 175 -8.54 10.26 -16.19
CA SER A 175 -9.48 9.72 -17.18
C SER A 175 -10.93 9.91 -16.75
N VAL A 176 -11.25 9.68 -15.48
CA VAL A 176 -12.60 9.88 -14.94
C VAL A 176 -12.98 11.35 -14.93
N LEU A 177 -12.08 12.26 -14.53
CA LEU A 177 -12.34 13.70 -14.56
C LEU A 177 -12.62 14.20 -15.98
N ILE A 178 -11.83 13.77 -16.96
CA ILE A 178 -12.06 14.13 -18.38
C ILE A 178 -13.44 13.62 -18.82
N SER A 179 -13.76 12.36 -18.53
CA SER A 179 -15.07 11.78 -18.89
C SER A 179 -16.24 12.50 -18.23
N MET A 180 -16.12 12.87 -16.96
CA MET A 180 -17.17 13.63 -16.24
C MET A 180 -17.39 15.02 -16.84
N ILE A 181 -16.33 15.73 -17.22
CA ILE A 181 -16.42 17.04 -17.86
C ILE A 181 -17.09 16.92 -19.22
N MET A 182 -16.77 15.88 -19.99
CA MET A 182 -17.39 15.63 -21.30
C MET A 182 -18.89 15.28 -21.20
N LEU A 183 -19.30 14.58 -20.14
CA LEU A 183 -20.70 14.24 -19.95
C LEU A 183 -21.53 15.42 -19.43
N SER A 184 -21.08 16.08 -18.37
CA SER A 184 -21.82 17.17 -17.74
C SER A 184 -20.94 18.00 -16.82
N VAL A 185 -20.65 19.23 -17.20
CA VAL A 185 -19.89 20.19 -16.39
C VAL A 185 -20.58 20.52 -15.06
N PRO A 186 -21.91 20.75 -14.99
CA PRO A 186 -22.59 21.04 -13.70
C PRO A 186 -22.47 19.90 -12.70
N LEU A 187 -22.64 18.65 -13.15
CA LEU A 187 -22.50 17.46 -12.29
C LEU A 187 -21.05 17.28 -11.81
N THR A 188 -20.08 17.58 -12.65
CA THR A 188 -18.66 17.53 -12.28
C THR A 188 -18.34 18.52 -11.17
N LEU A 189 -18.87 19.75 -11.24
CA LEU A 189 -18.68 20.77 -10.19
C LEU A 189 -19.28 20.34 -8.87
N ILE A 190 -20.48 19.77 -8.87
CA ILE A 190 -21.15 19.27 -7.67
C ILE A 190 -20.30 18.13 -7.06
N THR A 191 -19.83 17.20 -7.86
CA THR A 191 -19.01 16.07 -7.39
C THR A 191 -17.70 16.56 -6.79
N LEU A 192 -17.00 17.51 -7.45
CA LEU A 192 -15.75 18.09 -6.93
C LEU A 192 -15.98 18.83 -5.60
N MET A 193 -17.11 19.55 -5.47
CA MET A 193 -17.48 20.21 -4.21
C MET A 193 -17.70 19.18 -3.10
N MET A 194 -18.41 18.08 -3.37
CA MET A 194 -18.63 17.00 -2.40
C MET A 194 -17.31 16.31 -2.00
N VAL A 195 -16.41 16.04 -2.96
CA VAL A 195 -15.09 15.48 -2.68
C VAL A 195 -14.26 16.43 -1.81
N ALA A 196 -14.25 17.73 -2.13
CA ALA A 196 -13.54 18.74 -1.32
C ALA A 196 -14.09 18.80 0.12
N LEU A 197 -15.41 18.74 0.30
CA LEU A 197 -16.05 18.70 1.61
C LEU A 197 -15.66 17.44 2.38
N MET A 198 -15.72 16.27 1.74
CA MET A 198 -15.30 15.00 2.34
C MET A 198 -13.83 15.04 2.78
N LEU A 199 -12.92 15.55 1.94
CA LEU A 199 -11.51 15.69 2.28
C LEU A 199 -11.32 16.61 3.48
N ARG A 200 -12.00 17.75 3.53
CA ARG A 200 -11.93 18.70 4.65
C ARG A 200 -12.37 18.07 5.98
N ILE A 201 -13.50 17.33 5.96
CA ILE A 201 -13.99 16.63 7.14
C ILE A 201 -13.00 15.52 7.56
N SER A 202 -12.50 14.74 6.61
CA SER A 202 -11.55 13.65 6.87
C SER A 202 -10.24 14.15 7.45
N MET A 203 -9.66 15.24 6.90
CA MET A 203 -8.44 15.84 7.42
C MET A 203 -8.60 16.33 8.87
N GLY A 204 -9.74 16.95 9.19
CA GLY A 204 -10.04 17.39 10.56
C GLY A 204 -10.16 16.22 11.54
N ARG A 205 -10.72 15.10 11.11
CA ARG A 205 -10.82 13.88 11.93
C ARG A 205 -9.48 13.16 12.07
N MET A 206 -8.67 13.09 11.02
CA MET A 206 -7.35 12.46 11.06
C MET A 206 -6.43 13.14 12.07
N ALA A 207 -6.45 14.47 12.15
CA ALA A 207 -5.65 15.23 13.14
C ALA A 207 -6.02 14.86 14.59
N LYS A 208 -7.31 14.66 14.88
CA LYS A 208 -7.79 14.22 16.20
C LYS A 208 -7.48 12.74 16.46
N SER A 209 -7.67 11.88 15.46
CA SER A 209 -7.40 10.44 15.57
C SER A 209 -5.93 10.13 15.79
N GLY A 210 -5.02 10.91 15.21
CA GLY A 210 -3.57 10.76 15.43
C GLY A 210 -3.17 10.86 16.90
N GLY A 211 -3.75 11.83 17.63
CA GLY A 211 -3.53 11.98 19.08
C GLY A 211 -4.07 10.82 19.91
N LEU A 212 -5.23 10.27 19.52
CA LEU A 212 -5.83 9.10 20.16
C LEU A 212 -5.00 7.82 19.89
N PHE A 213 -4.52 7.66 18.65
CA PHE A 213 -3.65 6.55 18.27
C PHE A 213 -2.34 6.55 19.06
N MET A 214 -1.72 7.72 19.24
CA MET A 214 -0.52 7.85 20.09
C MET A 214 -0.79 7.45 21.53
N LYS A 215 -1.92 7.87 22.12
CA LYS A 215 -2.33 7.46 23.47
C LYS A 215 -2.57 5.95 23.56
N GLN A 216 -3.21 5.37 22.55
CA GLN A 216 -3.41 3.92 22.48
C GLN A 216 -2.08 3.17 22.43
N GLN A 217 -1.12 3.60 21.59
CA GLN A 217 0.19 2.98 21.51
C GLN A 217 0.97 3.08 22.84
N GLN A 218 0.86 4.23 23.52
CA GLN A 218 1.45 4.39 24.85
C GLN A 218 0.83 3.45 25.91
N ALA A 219 -0.51 3.29 25.86
CA ALA A 219 -1.21 2.38 26.76
C ALA A 219 -0.83 0.92 26.48
N LEU A 220 -0.78 0.52 25.19
CA LEU A 220 -0.31 -0.81 24.79
C LEU A 220 1.15 -1.06 25.21
N GLY A 221 2.02 -0.05 25.07
CA GLY A 221 3.41 -0.13 25.51
C GLY A 221 3.53 -0.35 27.01
N LYS A 222 2.72 0.36 27.82
CA LYS A 222 2.67 0.17 29.29
C LYS A 222 2.15 -1.23 29.65
N MET A 223 1.08 -1.67 28.99
CA MET A 223 0.50 -3.00 29.22
C MET A 223 1.51 -4.10 28.88
N ASN A 224 2.18 -4.02 27.73
CA ASN A 224 3.18 -5.01 27.34
C ASN A 224 4.38 -5.01 28.30
N GLY A 225 4.85 -3.84 28.74
CA GLY A 225 5.91 -3.73 29.74
C GLY A 225 5.52 -4.35 31.09
N TYR A 226 4.27 -4.16 31.53
CA TYR A 226 3.75 -4.79 32.74
C TYR A 226 3.68 -6.32 32.59
N ILE A 227 3.21 -6.83 31.47
CA ILE A 227 3.17 -8.28 31.19
C ILE A 227 4.58 -8.86 31.22
N GLU A 228 5.55 -8.21 30.56
CA GLU A 228 6.96 -8.65 30.54
C GLU A 228 7.55 -8.67 31.94
N GLU A 229 7.32 -7.63 32.75
CA GLU A 229 7.76 -7.55 34.12
C GLU A 229 7.16 -8.65 34.99
N MET A 230 5.86 -8.94 34.82
CA MET A 230 5.18 -10.02 35.57
C MET A 230 5.65 -11.41 35.12
N MET A 231 5.93 -11.61 33.82
CA MET A 231 6.46 -12.88 33.32
C MET A 231 7.89 -13.13 33.81
N ASP A 232 8.76 -12.13 33.77
CA ASP A 232 10.14 -12.25 34.30
C ASP A 232 10.15 -12.41 35.84
N GLY A 233 9.23 -11.70 36.51
CA GLY A 233 9.05 -11.77 37.99
C GLY A 233 8.21 -12.95 38.46
N GLN A 234 7.73 -13.85 37.59
CA GLN A 234 6.76 -14.89 37.94
C GLN A 234 7.20 -15.82 39.14
N LYS A 235 8.51 -16.08 39.25
CA LYS A 235 9.06 -16.84 40.39
C LYS A 235 8.86 -16.10 41.70
N VAL A 236 9.00 -14.78 41.70
CA VAL A 236 8.82 -13.93 42.90
C VAL A 236 7.33 -13.82 43.23
N VAL A 237 6.48 -13.63 42.23
CA VAL A 237 5.02 -13.57 42.39
C VAL A 237 4.49 -14.87 43.01
N LYS A 238 4.98 -16.05 42.59
CA LYS A 238 4.56 -17.35 43.14
C LYS A 238 5.07 -17.61 44.58
N VAL A 239 6.23 -17.07 44.93
CA VAL A 239 6.80 -17.26 46.29
C VAL A 239 6.09 -16.37 47.33
N PHE A 240 5.70 -15.15 46.93
CA PHE A 240 5.05 -14.19 47.85
C PHE A 240 3.52 -14.19 47.78
N CYS A 241 2.91 -15.00 46.90
CA CYS A 241 1.45 -15.12 46.68
C CYS A 241 0.67 -13.79 46.54
N PRO A 242 1.14 -12.76 45.82
CA PRO A 242 0.38 -11.55 45.57
C PRO A 242 -0.51 -11.66 44.31
N GLU A 243 -0.96 -12.87 43.95
CA GLU A 243 -1.68 -13.17 42.71
C GLU A 243 -2.92 -12.32 42.55
N ASP A 244 -3.74 -12.18 43.60
CA ASP A 244 -4.95 -11.35 43.56
C ASP A 244 -4.66 -9.85 43.38
N LYS A 245 -3.58 -9.35 43.97
CA LYS A 245 -3.17 -7.95 43.86
C LYS A 245 -2.63 -7.64 42.48
N THR A 246 -1.88 -8.58 41.91
CA THR A 246 -1.36 -8.46 40.54
C THR A 246 -2.49 -8.47 39.50
N LEU A 247 -3.54 -9.27 39.77
CA LEU A 247 -4.73 -9.32 38.93
C LEU A 247 -5.57 -8.03 39.01
N GLU A 248 -5.64 -7.40 40.20
CA GLU A 248 -6.32 -6.11 40.37
C GLU A 248 -5.57 -4.96 39.68
N GLU A 249 -4.25 -4.93 39.72
CA GLU A 249 -3.42 -3.93 39.04
C GLU A 249 -3.45 -4.06 37.50
N PHE A 250 -3.76 -5.26 36.99
CA PHE A 250 -3.90 -5.52 35.56
C PHE A 250 -5.26 -5.08 34.99
N LYS A 251 -6.31 -5.01 35.85
CA LYS A 251 -7.66 -4.57 35.45
C LYS A 251 -7.77 -3.06 35.28
#